data_31f6017c85ee6740df6abde18aa8340e
#
_entry.id   31f6017c85ee6740df6abde18aa8340e
#
_cell.length_a   1.000
_cell.length_b   1.000
_cell.length_c   1.000
_cell.angle_alpha   90.00
_cell.angle_beta   90.00
_cell.angle_gamma   90.00
#
_symmetry.space_group_name_H-M   'P 1'
#
loop_
_entity.id
_entity.type
_entity.pdbx_description
1 polymer ?
#
loop_
_entity_poly.entity_id
_entity_poly.type
_entity_poly.pdbx_seq_one_letter_code
_entity_poly.pdbx_strand_id
1 'polypeptide(L)'
;MAIEYLGLSEINGPLVVLEGVKNASYEEIVEFHMEDGTQKIGRIVEIYEDKAVIQVFEGTDNMSLGNTHTRLTGHPMEIGLSPEILGRTFNGIGQPIDGLGDIISDIRMDINGQPLNPVSREYPRNYIRTGISAIDGLTTL
;
A
#
# COMPACT_ATOMS: atom_id res chain seq x y z
N MET A 1 13.28 5.93 -13.22
CA MET A 1 12.64 5.74 -14.54
C MET A 1 11.62 4.66 -14.35
N ALA A 2 10.33 4.98 -14.35
CA ALA A 2 9.28 4.00 -14.13
C ALA A 2 9.23 3.06 -15.36
N ILE A 3 9.28 1.77 -15.10
CA ILE A 3 9.15 0.74 -16.14
C ILE A 3 7.67 0.38 -16.21
N GLU A 4 7.12 0.44 -17.40
CA GLU A 4 5.73 0.09 -17.67
C GLU A 4 5.69 -1.22 -18.46
N TYR A 5 4.82 -2.12 -18.05
CA TYR A 5 4.58 -3.42 -18.67
C TYR A 5 3.17 -3.45 -19.25
N LEU A 6 3.03 -4.02 -20.44
CA LEU A 6 1.74 -4.23 -21.07
C LEU A 6 1.33 -5.69 -20.95
N GLY A 7 0.12 -5.89 -20.46
CA GLY A 7 -0.46 -7.21 -20.29
C GLY A 7 -0.06 -7.92 -18.99
N LEU A 8 -0.83 -8.93 -18.65
CA LEU A 8 -0.66 -9.79 -17.48
C LEU A 8 -0.60 -11.23 -17.97
N SER A 9 0.18 -12.09 -17.30
CA SER A 9 0.27 -13.51 -17.65
C SER A 9 -0.92 -14.31 -17.13
N GLU A 10 -1.35 -14.00 -15.91
CA GLU A 10 -2.40 -14.76 -15.23
C GLU A 10 -3.15 -13.85 -14.25
N ILE A 11 -4.45 -14.13 -14.09
CA ILE A 11 -5.31 -13.54 -13.07
C ILE A 11 -5.95 -14.68 -12.29
N ASN A 12 -5.71 -14.73 -10.97
CA ASN A 12 -6.22 -15.76 -10.10
C ASN A 12 -6.79 -15.16 -8.80
N GLY A 13 -8.10 -14.94 -8.76
CA GLY A 13 -8.74 -14.23 -7.64
C GLY A 13 -8.14 -12.83 -7.47
N PRO A 14 -7.66 -12.45 -6.28
CA PRO A 14 -7.07 -11.15 -6.03
C PRO A 14 -5.61 -11.03 -6.49
N LEU A 15 -5.04 -12.11 -7.04
CA LEU A 15 -3.65 -12.17 -7.46
C LEU A 15 -3.54 -12.05 -8.98
N VAL A 16 -2.54 -11.32 -9.42
CA VAL A 16 -2.12 -11.25 -10.82
C VAL A 16 -0.65 -11.59 -10.95
N VAL A 17 -0.30 -12.23 -12.05
CA VAL A 17 1.08 -12.59 -12.39
C VAL A 17 1.56 -11.74 -13.55
N LEU A 18 2.68 -11.09 -13.36
CA LEU A 18 3.40 -10.34 -14.38
C LEU A 18 4.71 -11.05 -14.70
N GLU A 19 4.99 -11.28 -15.98
CA GLU A 19 6.24 -11.92 -16.45
C GLU A 19 7.19 -10.90 -17.08
N GLY A 20 8.48 -11.28 -17.16
CA GLY A 20 9.51 -10.43 -17.74
C GLY A 20 9.90 -9.25 -16.86
N VAL A 21 9.61 -9.32 -15.56
CA VAL A 21 9.82 -8.23 -14.63
C VAL A 21 11.29 -8.13 -14.25
N LYS A 22 11.83 -6.91 -14.36
CA LYS A 22 13.22 -6.63 -13.96
C LYS A 22 13.23 -5.63 -12.81
N ASN A 23 14.08 -5.89 -11.83
CA ASN A 23 14.31 -5.01 -10.68
C ASN A 23 13.06 -4.78 -9.79
N ALA A 24 12.17 -5.75 -9.72
CA ALA A 24 11.06 -5.72 -8.77
C ALA A 24 11.55 -5.97 -7.34
N SER A 25 10.91 -5.34 -6.38
CA SER A 25 11.19 -5.51 -4.96
C SER A 25 9.97 -6.07 -4.22
N TYR A 26 10.21 -6.85 -3.16
CA TYR A 26 9.12 -7.27 -2.27
C TYR A 26 8.44 -6.06 -1.63
N GLU A 27 7.13 -6.15 -1.43
CA GLU A 27 6.28 -5.10 -0.87
C GLU A 27 6.18 -3.83 -1.75
N GLU A 28 6.80 -3.83 -2.94
CA GLU A 28 6.71 -2.72 -3.87
C GLU A 28 5.27 -2.49 -4.33
N ILE A 29 4.87 -1.24 -4.38
CA ILE A 29 3.56 -0.83 -4.89
C ILE A 29 3.56 -0.82 -6.41
N VAL A 30 2.47 -1.33 -6.95
CA VAL A 30 2.23 -1.45 -8.38
C VAL A 30 0.92 -0.75 -8.73
N GLU A 31 0.96 0.08 -9.75
CA GLU A 31 -0.20 0.76 -10.31
C GLU A 31 -0.65 0.04 -11.59
N PHE A 32 -1.93 -0.24 -11.67
CA PHE A 32 -2.58 -0.80 -12.85
C PHE A 32 -3.46 0.26 -13.49
N HIS A 33 -3.28 0.46 -14.78
CA HIS A 33 -4.09 1.37 -15.59
C HIS A 33 -4.86 0.55 -16.63
N MET A 34 -6.18 0.58 -16.56
CA MET A 34 -7.05 -0.09 -17.50
C MET A 34 -7.47 0.84 -18.65
N GLU A 35 -7.93 0.25 -19.75
CA GLU A 35 -8.37 1.00 -20.94
C GLU A 35 -9.54 1.95 -20.67
N ASP A 36 -10.39 1.61 -19.71
CA ASP A 36 -11.54 2.44 -19.31
C ASP A 36 -11.13 3.67 -18.47
N GLY A 37 -9.83 3.85 -18.23
CA GLY A 37 -9.30 4.92 -17.40
C GLY A 37 -9.32 4.62 -15.90
N THR A 38 -9.80 3.45 -15.50
CA THR A 38 -9.77 3.03 -14.09
C THR A 38 -8.35 2.71 -13.66
N GLN A 39 -8.01 3.07 -12.44
CA GLN A 39 -6.72 2.74 -11.83
C GLN A 39 -6.95 1.83 -10.62
N LYS A 40 -6.08 0.85 -10.47
CA LYS A 40 -6.04 -0.02 -9.29
C LYS A 40 -4.63 -0.07 -8.74
N ILE A 41 -4.53 -0.38 -7.46
CA ILE A 41 -3.25 -0.47 -6.76
C ILE A 41 -3.10 -1.88 -6.20
N GLY A 42 -1.89 -2.40 -6.31
CA GLY A 42 -1.50 -3.67 -5.72
C GLY A 42 -0.11 -3.60 -5.11
N ARG A 43 0.31 -4.68 -4.47
CA ARG A 43 1.67 -4.84 -3.98
C ARG A 43 2.25 -6.16 -4.42
N ILE A 44 3.55 -6.20 -4.62
CA ILE A 44 4.27 -7.43 -4.94
C ILE A 44 4.38 -8.27 -3.66
N VAL A 45 3.82 -9.48 -3.71
CA VAL A 45 3.84 -10.42 -2.59
C VAL A 45 4.86 -11.53 -2.78
N GLU A 46 5.23 -11.80 -4.03
CA GLU A 46 6.17 -12.87 -4.34
C GLU A 46 6.92 -12.58 -5.64
N ILE A 47 8.18 -12.98 -5.71
CA ILE A 47 9.03 -12.81 -6.89
C ILE A 47 9.73 -14.15 -7.17
N TYR A 48 9.57 -14.64 -8.39
CA TYR A 48 10.24 -15.84 -8.90
C TYR A 48 10.95 -15.52 -10.21
N GLU A 49 12.28 -15.57 -10.20
CA GLU A 49 13.09 -15.30 -11.39
C GLU A 49 12.69 -13.98 -12.08
N ASP A 50 11.93 -14.06 -13.17
CA ASP A 50 11.42 -12.92 -13.93
C ASP A 50 9.90 -12.70 -13.78
N LYS A 51 9.26 -13.40 -12.82
CA LYS A 51 7.83 -13.29 -12.53
C LYS A 51 7.57 -12.61 -11.21
N ALA A 52 6.63 -11.70 -11.19
CA ALA A 52 6.12 -11.08 -9.98
C ALA A 52 4.65 -11.44 -9.76
N VAL A 53 4.34 -11.91 -8.55
CA VAL A 53 2.96 -12.13 -8.10
C VAL A 53 2.53 -10.89 -7.32
N ILE A 54 1.44 -10.28 -7.77
CA ILE A 54 0.96 -8.99 -7.25
C ILE A 54 -0.43 -9.20 -6.69
N GLN A 55 -0.64 -8.78 -5.45
CA GLN A 55 -1.95 -8.74 -4.81
C GLN A 55 -2.61 -7.39 -5.11
N VAL A 56 -3.76 -7.43 -5.79
CA VAL A 56 -4.55 -6.23 -6.09
C VAL A 56 -5.51 -5.95 -4.91
N PHE A 57 -5.44 -4.75 -4.34
CA PHE A 57 -6.21 -4.42 -3.13
C PHE A 57 -7.72 -4.34 -3.36
N GLU A 58 -8.14 -3.82 -4.50
CA GLU A 58 -9.54 -3.64 -4.86
C GLU A 58 -10.13 -4.82 -5.65
N GLY A 59 -9.39 -5.94 -5.73
CA GLY A 59 -9.76 -7.08 -6.56
C GLY A 59 -9.47 -6.88 -8.04
N THR A 60 -9.59 -7.97 -8.80
CA THR A 60 -9.18 -8.03 -10.21
C THR A 60 -10.32 -7.86 -11.21
N ASP A 61 -11.50 -7.45 -10.74
CA ASP A 61 -12.66 -7.21 -11.60
C ASP A 61 -12.32 -6.18 -12.68
N ASN A 62 -12.75 -6.45 -13.91
CA ASN A 62 -12.48 -5.64 -15.10
C ASN A 62 -11.02 -5.53 -15.53
N MET A 63 -10.11 -6.31 -14.96
CA MET A 63 -8.73 -6.39 -15.46
C MET A 63 -8.64 -7.33 -16.67
N SER A 64 -7.92 -6.90 -17.69
CA SER A 64 -7.69 -7.65 -18.92
C SER A 64 -6.26 -8.18 -18.98
N LEU A 65 -6.09 -9.43 -19.39
CA LEU A 65 -4.76 -10.01 -19.59
C LEU A 65 -3.93 -9.26 -20.65
N GLY A 66 -4.58 -8.76 -21.71
CA GLY A 66 -3.85 -8.13 -22.83
C GLY A 66 -3.63 -6.64 -22.71
N ASN A 67 -4.54 -5.94 -22.04
CA ASN A 67 -4.66 -4.48 -22.17
C ASN A 67 -4.49 -3.74 -20.84
N THR A 68 -4.07 -4.43 -19.79
CA THR A 68 -3.75 -3.78 -18.52
C THR A 68 -2.31 -3.29 -18.55
N HIS A 69 -2.12 -2.00 -18.34
CA HIS A 69 -0.81 -1.40 -18.18
C HIS A 69 -0.40 -1.46 -16.71
N THR A 70 0.78 -2.01 -16.46
CA THR A 70 1.32 -2.20 -15.11
C THR A 70 2.56 -1.37 -14.93
N ARG A 71 2.57 -0.51 -13.90
CA ARG A 71 3.68 0.36 -13.55
C ARG A 71 4.21 0.04 -12.16
N LEU A 72 5.48 -0.29 -12.07
CA LEU A 72 6.19 -0.44 -10.80
C LEU A 72 6.62 0.94 -10.29
N THR A 73 6.35 1.20 -9.00
CA THR A 73 6.64 2.52 -8.41
C THR A 73 8.06 2.65 -7.86
N GLY A 74 8.72 1.51 -7.58
CA GLY A 74 10.07 1.47 -7.02
C GLY A 74 10.13 1.68 -5.50
N HIS A 75 8.98 1.76 -4.82
CA HIS A 75 8.94 1.95 -3.37
C HIS A 75 7.76 1.15 -2.75
N PRO A 76 7.86 0.78 -1.46
CA PRO A 76 6.77 0.16 -0.72
C PRO A 76 5.63 1.16 -0.49
N MET A 77 4.59 0.71 0.19
CA MET A 77 3.50 1.60 0.56
C MET A 77 3.97 2.61 1.61
N GLU A 78 3.89 3.87 1.25
CA GLU A 78 4.32 5.00 2.08
C GLU A 78 3.15 5.93 2.38
N ILE A 79 3.18 6.53 3.57
CA ILE A 79 2.26 7.60 3.96
C ILE A 79 3.03 8.91 4.13
N GLY A 80 2.46 9.99 3.60
CA GLY A 80 2.95 11.35 3.86
C GLY A 80 2.64 11.78 5.29
N LEU A 81 3.64 12.25 6.01
CA LEU A 81 3.50 12.71 7.39
C LEU A 81 3.66 14.22 7.48
N SER A 82 2.66 14.87 8.01
CA SER A 82 2.68 16.27 8.39
C SER A 82 1.69 16.52 9.54
N PRO A 83 1.77 17.66 10.26
CA PRO A 83 0.76 18.01 11.26
C PRO A 83 -0.67 18.09 10.69
N GLU A 84 -0.80 18.26 9.37
CA GLU A 84 -2.09 18.36 8.67
C GLU A 84 -2.87 17.06 8.62
N ILE A 85 -2.24 15.90 8.94
CA ILE A 85 -2.94 14.61 9.04
C ILE A 85 -3.87 14.54 10.26
N LEU A 86 -3.67 15.40 11.25
CA LEU A 86 -4.48 15.41 12.47
C LEU A 86 -5.93 15.81 12.16
N GLY A 87 -6.86 14.99 12.62
CA GLY A 87 -8.29 15.20 12.38
C GLY A 87 -8.78 14.84 10.98
N ARG A 88 -7.92 14.30 10.11
CA ARG A 88 -8.25 13.81 8.77
C ARG A 88 -8.71 12.35 8.79
N THR A 89 -9.46 11.95 7.78
CA THR A 89 -9.91 10.57 7.60
C THR A 89 -9.33 9.98 6.33
N PHE A 90 -8.75 8.79 6.46
CA PHE A 90 -8.05 8.10 5.37
C PHE A 90 -8.66 6.72 5.10
N ASN A 91 -8.53 6.25 3.86
CA ASN A 91 -8.79 4.86 3.51
C ASN A 91 -7.61 3.95 3.91
N GLY A 92 -7.74 2.63 3.66
CA GLY A 92 -6.71 1.64 4.03
C GLY A 92 -5.38 1.78 3.30
N ILE A 93 -5.30 2.59 2.25
CA ILE A 93 -4.07 2.87 1.49
C ILE A 93 -3.53 4.29 1.75
N GLY A 94 -4.05 4.97 2.78
CA GLY A 94 -3.56 6.28 3.20
C GLY A 94 -4.04 7.47 2.35
N GLN A 95 -5.05 7.29 1.52
CA GLN A 95 -5.64 8.38 0.74
C GLN A 95 -6.74 9.08 1.56
N PRO A 96 -6.80 10.42 1.56
CA PRO A 96 -7.87 11.15 2.23
C PRO A 96 -9.24 10.85 1.63
N ILE A 97 -10.23 10.61 2.49
CA ILE A 97 -11.63 10.37 2.08
C ILE A 97 -12.60 11.40 2.67
N ASP A 98 -12.08 12.44 3.30
CA ASP A 98 -12.84 13.50 3.94
C ASP A 98 -13.20 14.68 3.01
N GLY A 99 -12.79 14.63 1.74
CA GLY A 99 -13.06 15.67 0.75
C GLY A 99 -12.19 16.94 0.89
N LEU A 100 -11.19 16.93 1.75
CA LEU A 100 -10.33 18.10 2.00
C LEU A 100 -9.06 18.12 1.12
N GLY A 101 -8.94 17.21 0.16
CA GLY A 101 -7.79 17.11 -0.75
C GLY A 101 -6.58 16.38 -0.15
N ASP A 102 -5.53 16.27 -0.95
CA ASP A 102 -4.33 15.51 -0.60
C ASP A 102 -3.50 16.21 0.48
N ILE A 103 -2.76 15.40 1.24
CA ILE A 103 -1.81 15.89 2.24
C ILE A 103 -0.51 16.26 1.54
N ILE A 104 -0.10 17.50 1.69
CA ILE A 104 1.22 17.97 1.26
C ILE A 104 2.21 17.69 2.39
N SER A 105 3.16 16.79 2.14
CA SER A 105 4.17 16.47 3.13
C SER A 105 5.55 16.29 2.50
N ASP A 106 6.57 16.79 3.19
CA ASP A 106 7.97 16.63 2.79
C ASP A 106 8.56 15.29 3.28
N ILE A 107 7.87 14.63 4.21
CA ILE A 107 8.31 13.38 4.83
C ILE A 107 7.36 12.26 4.42
N ARG A 108 7.89 11.22 3.78
CA ARG A 108 7.16 9.99 3.50
C ARG A 108 7.79 8.86 4.29
N MET A 109 6.99 8.00 4.87
CA MET A 109 7.45 6.86 5.64
C MET A 109 6.69 5.61 5.22
N ASP A 110 7.42 4.49 5.20
CA ASP A 110 6.84 3.16 5.01
C ASP A 110 5.79 2.90 6.11
N ILE A 111 4.61 2.45 5.70
CA ILE A 111 3.51 2.17 6.62
C ILE A 111 3.82 1.07 7.64
N ASN A 112 4.74 0.15 7.32
CA ASN A 112 5.19 -0.89 8.24
C ASN A 112 6.13 -0.33 9.32
N GLY A 113 6.65 0.87 9.13
CA GLY A 113 7.60 1.51 10.03
C GLY A 113 8.95 0.81 10.08
N GLN A 114 9.76 1.22 11.06
CA GLN A 114 11.05 0.59 11.35
C GLN A 114 10.92 -0.36 12.54
N PRO A 115 11.63 -1.51 12.52
CA PRO A 115 11.67 -2.39 13.68
C PRO A 115 12.24 -1.63 14.89
N LEU A 116 11.47 -1.58 15.97
CA LEU A 116 11.92 -0.94 17.20
C LEU A 116 12.91 -1.85 17.95
N ASN A 117 14.11 -1.33 18.25
CA ASN A 117 15.02 -2.00 19.13
C ASN A 117 14.38 -2.12 20.53
N PRO A 118 14.25 -3.33 21.11
CA PRO A 118 13.65 -3.51 22.44
C PRO A 118 14.30 -2.66 23.55
N VAL A 119 15.61 -2.37 23.41
CA VAL A 119 16.35 -1.54 24.38
C VAL A 119 15.95 -0.07 24.32
N SER A 120 15.42 0.42 23.19
CA SER A 120 14.94 1.79 23.04
C SER A 120 13.50 2.01 23.50
N ARG A 121 12.82 0.94 23.93
CA ARG A 121 11.45 1.04 24.46
C ARG A 121 11.47 1.53 25.89
N GLU A 122 10.66 2.54 26.15
CA GLU A 122 10.33 2.98 27.49
C GLU A 122 9.11 2.24 28.02
N TYR A 123 9.05 2.05 29.36
CA TYR A 123 7.84 1.54 29.99
C TYR A 123 6.72 2.55 29.82
N PRO A 124 5.51 2.11 29.36
CA PRO A 124 4.38 3.00 29.23
C PRO A 124 3.98 3.57 30.57
N ARG A 125 3.85 4.91 30.65
CA ARG A 125 3.44 5.62 31.86
C ARG A 125 2.15 6.40 31.65
N ASN A 126 1.81 6.65 30.41
CA ASN A 126 0.65 7.44 30.02
C ASN A 126 -0.34 6.57 29.28
N TYR A 127 -1.53 6.52 29.77
CA TYR A 127 -2.64 5.80 29.20
C TYR A 127 -3.21 6.54 27.98
N ILE A 128 -3.41 5.80 26.88
CA ILE A 128 -4.05 6.33 25.68
C ILE A 128 -5.54 5.97 25.72
N ARG A 129 -6.38 6.99 25.88
CA ARG A 129 -7.83 6.81 25.88
C ARG A 129 -8.36 6.70 24.47
N THR A 130 -8.86 5.52 24.08
CA THR A 130 -9.40 5.27 22.73
C THR A 130 -10.88 5.67 22.60
N GLY A 131 -11.60 5.72 23.70
CA GLY A 131 -13.06 5.91 23.71
C GLY A 131 -13.85 4.63 23.46
N ILE A 132 -13.17 3.50 23.24
CA ILE A 132 -13.78 2.18 23.08
C ILE A 132 -13.66 1.45 24.41
N SER A 133 -14.79 1.25 25.12
CA SER A 133 -14.79 0.72 26.48
C SER A 133 -14.18 -0.68 26.61
N ALA A 134 -14.30 -1.52 25.58
CA ALA A 134 -13.68 -2.84 25.57
C ALA A 134 -12.15 -2.78 25.51
N ILE A 135 -11.58 -1.86 24.73
CA ILE A 135 -10.13 -1.64 24.64
C ILE A 135 -9.64 -0.98 25.92
N ASP A 136 -10.28 0.12 26.32
CA ASP A 136 -9.87 0.92 27.47
C ASP A 136 -9.97 0.15 28.81
N GLY A 137 -10.85 -0.84 28.88
CA GLY A 137 -11.05 -1.64 30.09
C GLY A 137 -10.32 -2.97 30.15
N LEU A 138 -10.04 -3.60 29.00
CA LEU A 138 -9.50 -4.96 28.95
C LEU A 138 -8.08 -5.04 28.38
N THR A 139 -7.72 -4.14 27.46
CA THR A 139 -6.43 -4.13 26.76
C THR A 139 -5.87 -2.71 26.67
N THR A 140 -5.70 -2.08 27.82
CA THR A 140 -5.21 -0.69 27.94
C THR A 140 -3.96 -0.42 27.10
N LEU A 141 -4.01 0.62 26.29
CA LEU A 141 -2.89 1.10 25.46
C LEU A 141 -2.07 2.17 26.19
#